data_c94d93812aa21d477cf63f540fcc0bb1
#
_entry.id   c94d93812aa21d477cf63f540fcc0bb1
#
_cell.length_a   1.000
_cell.length_b   1.000
_cell.length_c   1.000
_cell.angle_alpha   90.00
_cell.angle_beta   90.00
_cell.angle_gamma   90.00
#
_symmetry.space_group_name_H-M   'P 1'
#
loop_
_entity.id
_entity.type
_entity.pdbx_description
1 polymer ?
#
loop_
_entity_poly.entity_id
_entity_poly.type
_entity_poly.pdbx_seq_one_letter_code
_entity_poly.pdbx_strand_id
1 'polypeptide(L)'
;MTERRALQVRLREVREEDLPSFFSYQSDPAAAVMAGFVPRDAEADAAHWHRIATDPMVIARTIVVENEVAGSIVSFGNEQERNLGYWISSAFWGKGTATRAAELFLQIETTRPLYAHVLKTNIGSQRVLAEIGFIPFDSDSEEFVVVLRQ
;
A
#
# COMPACT_ATOMS: atom_id res chain seq x y z
N MET A 1 8.32 31.19 -14.78
CA MET A 1 8.54 29.74 -14.81
C MET A 1 7.73 29.06 -13.70
N THR A 2 6.98 28.08 -14.07
CA THR A 2 6.13 27.39 -13.10
C THR A 2 6.86 26.16 -12.62
N GLU A 3 7.28 26.17 -11.39
CA GLU A 3 7.82 24.96 -10.78
C GLU A 3 6.68 23.98 -10.48
N ARG A 4 6.89 22.74 -10.82
CA ARG A 4 5.94 21.70 -10.47
C ARG A 4 6.01 21.50 -8.96
N ARG A 5 4.95 21.89 -8.28
CA ARG A 5 4.83 21.67 -6.85
C ARG A 5 4.67 20.18 -6.59
N ALA A 6 5.53 19.61 -5.74
CA ALA A 6 5.36 18.25 -5.27
C ALA A 6 4.06 18.16 -4.46
N LEU A 7 3.27 17.12 -4.69
CA LEU A 7 2.07 16.86 -3.92
C LEU A 7 2.43 16.55 -2.47
N GLN A 8 1.69 17.15 -1.55
CA GLN A 8 1.86 16.85 -0.12
C GLN A 8 1.20 15.52 0.21
N VAL A 9 2.02 14.56 0.60
CA VAL A 9 1.57 13.25 1.05
C VAL A 9 1.80 13.16 2.55
N ARG A 10 0.78 12.71 3.27
CA ARG A 10 0.90 12.43 4.69
C ARG A 10 0.17 11.13 5.04
N LEU A 11 0.54 10.56 6.16
CA LEU A 11 -0.13 9.38 6.72
C LEU A 11 -0.84 9.77 8.01
N ARG A 12 -1.98 9.16 8.25
CA ARG A 12 -2.68 9.26 9.52
C ARG A 12 -3.36 7.93 9.85
N GLU A 13 -3.82 7.79 11.06
CA GLU A 13 -4.56 6.59 11.43
C GLU A 13 -5.83 6.44 10.59
N VAL A 14 -6.19 5.19 10.31
CA VAL A 14 -7.42 4.89 9.57
C VAL A 14 -8.64 5.27 10.41
N ARG A 15 -9.60 5.92 9.77
CA ARG A 15 -10.87 6.30 10.37
C ARG A 15 -12.00 5.54 9.70
N GLU A 16 -13.08 5.35 10.42
CA GLU A 16 -14.26 4.69 9.89
C GLU A 16 -14.78 5.39 8.62
N GLU A 17 -14.71 6.71 8.58
CA GLU A 17 -15.11 7.53 7.42
C GLU A 17 -14.25 7.31 6.17
N ASP A 18 -13.07 6.67 6.30
CA ASP A 18 -12.21 6.35 5.16
C ASP A 18 -12.68 5.08 4.43
N LEU A 19 -13.40 4.21 5.11
CA LEU A 19 -13.70 2.86 4.60
C LEU A 19 -14.52 2.86 3.31
N PRO A 20 -15.51 3.74 3.11
CA PRO A 20 -16.20 3.83 1.82
C PRO A 20 -15.27 4.15 0.65
N SER A 21 -14.28 5.02 0.87
CA SER A 21 -13.27 5.34 -0.15
C SER A 21 -12.41 4.12 -0.48
N PHE A 22 -11.94 3.39 0.55
CA PHE A 22 -11.16 2.17 0.36
C PHE A 22 -11.94 1.11 -0.40
N PHE A 23 -13.22 0.96 -0.08
CA PHE A 23 -14.09 0.04 -0.80
C PHE A 23 -14.20 0.43 -2.28
N SER A 24 -14.42 1.71 -2.56
CA SER A 24 -14.49 2.23 -3.93
C SER A 24 -13.18 1.95 -4.70
N TYR A 25 -12.02 2.17 -4.07
CA TYR A 25 -10.74 1.96 -4.73
C TYR A 25 -10.50 0.49 -5.08
N GLN A 26 -10.79 -0.44 -4.18
CA GLN A 26 -10.59 -1.86 -4.44
C GLN A 26 -11.61 -2.42 -5.45
N SER A 27 -12.70 -1.70 -5.67
CA SER A 27 -13.72 -2.08 -6.64
C SER A 27 -13.44 -1.55 -8.04
N ASP A 28 -12.39 -0.74 -8.22
CA ASP A 28 -11.96 -0.26 -9.54
C ASP A 28 -11.38 -1.44 -10.33
N PRO A 29 -12.01 -1.84 -11.47
CA PRO A 29 -11.55 -3.01 -12.21
C PRO A 29 -10.12 -2.91 -12.71
N ALA A 30 -9.68 -1.72 -13.14
CA ALA A 30 -8.31 -1.53 -13.63
C ALA A 30 -7.29 -1.72 -12.50
N ALA A 31 -7.58 -1.19 -11.31
CA ALA A 31 -6.71 -1.33 -10.15
C ALA A 31 -6.68 -2.78 -9.65
N ALA A 32 -7.82 -3.46 -9.66
CA ALA A 32 -7.93 -4.86 -9.24
C ALA A 32 -7.10 -5.78 -10.16
N VAL A 33 -7.18 -5.57 -11.46
CA VAL A 33 -6.37 -6.33 -12.44
C VAL A 33 -4.88 -6.08 -12.20
N MET A 34 -4.48 -4.84 -12.02
CA MET A 34 -3.09 -4.47 -11.78
C MET A 34 -2.52 -5.11 -10.50
N ALA A 35 -3.34 -5.23 -9.47
CA ALA A 35 -2.95 -5.82 -8.19
C ALA A 35 -3.09 -7.36 -8.16
N GLY A 36 -3.68 -7.97 -9.20
CA GLY A 36 -4.01 -9.39 -9.19
C GLY A 36 -5.04 -9.74 -8.14
N PHE A 37 -6.01 -8.88 -7.94
CA PHE A 37 -6.93 -8.90 -6.81
C PHE A 37 -8.37 -9.10 -7.28
N VAL A 38 -9.10 -9.97 -6.58
CA VAL A 38 -10.54 -10.15 -6.79
C VAL A 38 -11.27 -9.18 -5.86
N PRO A 39 -12.03 -8.21 -6.40
CA PRO A 39 -12.71 -7.24 -5.54
C PRO A 39 -13.65 -7.91 -4.53
N ARG A 40 -13.60 -7.43 -3.29
CA ARG A 40 -14.51 -7.86 -2.23
C ARG A 40 -15.83 -7.11 -2.36
N ASP A 41 -16.95 -7.78 -2.03
CA ASP A 41 -18.21 -7.08 -1.85
C ASP A 41 -18.21 -6.25 -0.56
N ALA A 42 -19.24 -5.45 -0.33
CA ALA A 42 -19.29 -4.53 0.80
C ALA A 42 -19.17 -5.24 2.16
N GLU A 43 -19.81 -6.40 2.30
CA GLU A 43 -19.78 -7.17 3.54
C GLU A 43 -18.37 -7.74 3.81
N ALA A 44 -17.76 -8.33 2.79
CA ALA A 44 -16.42 -8.90 2.89
C ALA A 44 -15.37 -7.80 3.15
N ASP A 45 -15.52 -6.64 2.54
CA ASP A 45 -14.61 -5.51 2.74
C ASP A 45 -14.75 -4.94 4.16
N ALA A 46 -15.96 -4.81 4.67
CA ALA A 46 -16.18 -4.37 6.05
C ALA A 46 -15.55 -5.35 7.05
N ALA A 47 -15.68 -6.64 6.82
CA ALA A 47 -15.05 -7.68 7.66
C ALA A 47 -13.53 -7.61 7.59
N HIS A 48 -12.96 -7.36 6.41
CA HIS A 48 -11.53 -7.19 6.20
C HIS A 48 -10.98 -6.03 7.03
N TRP A 49 -11.60 -4.86 6.95
CA TRP A 49 -11.15 -3.69 7.71
C TRP A 49 -11.36 -3.84 9.21
N HIS A 50 -12.40 -4.57 9.63
CA HIS A 50 -12.59 -4.89 11.04
C HIS A 50 -11.43 -5.77 11.56
N ARG A 51 -11.00 -6.76 10.80
CA ARG A 51 -9.83 -7.59 11.17
C ARG A 51 -8.57 -6.75 11.28
N ILE A 52 -8.35 -5.84 10.33
CA ILE A 52 -7.19 -4.92 10.38
C ILE A 52 -7.23 -4.06 11.64
N ALA A 53 -8.39 -3.50 11.96
CA ALA A 53 -8.55 -2.61 13.11
C ALA A 53 -8.36 -3.31 14.46
N THR A 54 -8.62 -4.61 14.52
CA THR A 54 -8.58 -5.38 15.77
C THR A 54 -7.36 -6.27 15.92
N ASP A 55 -6.52 -6.41 14.89
CA ASP A 55 -5.30 -7.21 14.94
C ASP A 55 -4.14 -6.36 15.46
N PRO A 56 -3.60 -6.67 16.67
CA PRO A 56 -2.50 -5.87 17.23
C PRO A 56 -1.19 -6.00 16.44
N MET A 57 -1.07 -6.98 15.55
CA MET A 57 0.12 -7.16 14.71
C MET A 57 0.06 -6.35 13.40
N VAL A 58 -1.07 -5.70 13.12
CA VAL A 58 -1.23 -4.90 11.91
C VAL A 58 -1.02 -3.43 12.22
N ILE A 59 -0.18 -2.77 11.43
CA ILE A 59 -0.07 -1.31 11.42
C ILE A 59 -0.72 -0.85 10.13
N ALA A 60 -1.72 0.02 10.22
CA ALA A 60 -2.44 0.54 9.07
C ALA A 60 -2.50 2.06 9.11
N ARG A 61 -2.34 2.68 7.95
CA ARG A 61 -2.46 4.14 7.83
C ARG A 61 -3.24 4.50 6.57
N THR A 62 -3.98 5.59 6.67
CA THR A 62 -4.61 6.22 5.52
C THR A 62 -3.60 7.13 4.86
N ILE A 63 -3.50 7.03 3.54
CA ILE A 63 -2.66 7.92 2.73
C ILE A 63 -3.52 9.11 2.33
N VAL A 64 -3.06 10.31 2.66
CA VAL A 64 -3.76 11.56 2.35
C VAL A 64 -2.86 12.40 1.43
N VAL A 65 -3.44 12.84 0.32
CA VAL A 65 -2.75 13.70 -0.65
C VAL A 65 -3.55 14.99 -0.79
N GLU A 66 -2.94 16.13 -0.49
CA GLU A 66 -3.58 17.44 -0.59
C GLU A 66 -4.96 17.47 0.11
N ASN A 67 -5.04 16.90 1.31
CA ASN A 67 -6.25 16.80 2.13
C ASN A 67 -7.32 15.82 1.61
N GLU A 68 -7.01 15.03 0.59
CA GLU A 68 -7.91 14.00 0.07
C GLU A 68 -7.41 12.61 0.44
N VAL A 69 -8.33 11.71 0.77
CA VAL A 69 -7.99 10.30 0.97
C VAL A 69 -7.58 9.71 -0.37
N ALA A 70 -6.38 9.15 -0.43
CA ALA A 70 -5.80 8.63 -1.67
C ALA A 70 -5.59 7.12 -1.65
N GLY A 71 -5.59 6.51 -0.48
CA GLY A 71 -5.35 5.08 -0.35
C GLY A 71 -5.02 4.65 1.07
N SER A 72 -4.48 3.46 1.16
CA SER A 72 -4.07 2.89 2.45
C SER A 72 -2.72 2.19 2.32
N ILE A 73 -2.00 2.10 3.43
CA ILE A 73 -0.74 1.37 3.52
C ILE A 73 -0.72 0.60 4.84
N VAL A 74 -0.30 -0.66 4.77
CA VAL A 74 -0.36 -1.56 5.92
C VAL A 74 0.91 -2.39 6.02
N SER A 75 1.27 -2.79 7.24
CA SER A 75 2.17 -3.89 7.47
C SER A 75 1.46 -4.95 8.31
N PHE A 76 1.72 -6.20 8.01
CA PHE A 76 1.02 -7.32 8.61
C PHE A 76 1.92 -8.55 8.67
N GLY A 77 1.47 -9.56 9.39
CA GLY A 77 2.21 -10.79 9.62
C GLY A 77 2.63 -10.91 11.08
N ASN A 78 3.63 -11.73 11.35
CA ASN A 78 4.18 -11.91 12.69
C ASN A 78 5.55 -11.25 12.83
N GLU A 79 6.23 -11.45 13.96
CA GLU A 79 7.54 -10.84 14.20
C GLU A 79 8.65 -11.40 13.31
N GLN A 80 8.49 -12.61 12.80
CA GLN A 80 9.48 -13.28 11.96
C GLN A 80 9.29 -12.97 10.48
N GLU A 81 8.05 -12.68 10.07
CA GLU A 81 7.73 -12.40 8.67
C GLU A 81 6.70 -11.31 8.60
N ARG A 82 7.17 -10.08 8.37
CA ARG A 82 6.33 -8.90 8.19
C ARG A 82 6.27 -8.56 6.71
N ASN A 83 5.08 -8.17 6.27
CA ASN A 83 4.82 -7.81 4.88
C ASN A 83 4.26 -6.41 4.79
N LEU A 84 4.64 -5.71 3.73
CA LEU A 84 4.13 -4.38 3.38
C LEU A 84 3.13 -4.52 2.24
N GLY A 85 1.99 -3.85 2.38
CA GLY A 85 1.02 -3.73 1.30
C GLY A 85 0.47 -2.32 1.24
N TYR A 86 0.11 -1.86 0.04
CA TYR A 86 -0.53 -0.56 -0.12
C TYR A 86 -1.50 -0.59 -1.30
N TRP A 87 -2.45 0.31 -1.25
CA TRP A 87 -3.41 0.53 -2.33
C TRP A 87 -3.58 2.01 -2.55
N ILE A 88 -3.31 2.47 -3.77
CA ILE A 88 -3.44 3.87 -4.16
C ILE A 88 -4.58 3.98 -5.17
N SER A 89 -5.48 4.93 -4.95
CA SER A 89 -6.52 5.26 -5.94
C SER A 89 -5.87 5.61 -7.28
N SER A 90 -6.45 5.12 -8.37
CA SER A 90 -5.93 5.37 -9.73
C SER A 90 -5.82 6.85 -10.06
N ALA A 91 -6.63 7.70 -9.42
CA ALA A 91 -6.57 9.15 -9.59
C ALA A 91 -5.22 9.74 -9.16
N PHE A 92 -4.47 9.02 -8.33
CA PHE A 92 -3.18 9.49 -7.80
C PHE A 92 -1.97 8.73 -8.36
N TRP A 93 -2.18 7.87 -9.37
CA TRP A 93 -1.08 7.13 -9.99
C TRP A 93 -0.15 8.06 -10.78
N GLY A 94 1.12 7.67 -10.87
CA GLY A 94 2.11 8.38 -11.68
C GLY A 94 2.56 9.72 -11.12
N LYS A 95 2.32 9.98 -9.83
CA LYS A 95 2.60 11.26 -9.17
C LYS A 95 3.58 11.16 -8.01
N GLY A 96 4.21 10.00 -7.82
CA GLY A 96 5.12 9.78 -6.71
C GLY A 96 4.46 9.53 -5.37
N THR A 97 3.13 9.41 -5.34
CA THR A 97 2.36 9.22 -4.11
C THR A 97 2.76 7.95 -3.36
N ALA A 98 2.84 6.83 -4.06
CA ALA A 98 3.19 5.55 -3.43
C ALA A 98 4.60 5.56 -2.85
N THR A 99 5.57 6.10 -3.59
CA THR A 99 6.95 6.21 -3.11
C THR A 99 7.02 7.04 -1.84
N ARG A 100 6.38 8.20 -1.83
CA ARG A 100 6.42 9.08 -0.67
C ARG A 100 5.67 8.49 0.52
N ALA A 101 4.53 7.87 0.29
CA ALA A 101 3.77 7.20 1.35
C ALA A 101 4.58 6.06 1.97
N ALA A 102 5.23 5.24 1.14
CA ALA A 102 6.06 4.15 1.62
C ALA A 102 7.27 4.65 2.42
N GLU A 103 7.94 5.70 1.95
CA GLU A 103 9.04 6.32 2.70
C GLU A 103 8.60 6.77 4.10
N LEU A 104 7.45 7.43 4.19
CA LEU A 104 6.88 7.85 5.46
C LEU A 104 6.52 6.66 6.35
N PHE A 105 5.95 5.62 5.75
CA PHE A 105 5.53 4.44 6.49
C PHE A 105 6.72 3.66 7.06
N LEU A 106 7.85 3.64 6.38
CA LEU A 106 9.06 2.97 6.86
C LEU A 106 9.65 3.62 8.11
N GLN A 107 9.24 4.85 8.43
CA GLN A 107 9.60 5.50 9.70
C GLN A 107 8.73 5.00 10.85
N ILE A 108 7.58 4.42 10.55
CA ILE A 108 6.64 3.85 11.52
C ILE A 108 6.90 2.35 11.68
N GLU A 109 7.00 1.64 10.55
CA GLU A 109 7.29 0.21 10.54
C GLU A 109 8.78 -0.01 10.43
N THR A 110 9.40 -0.27 11.56
CA THR A 110 10.86 -0.41 11.67
C THR A 110 11.35 -1.85 11.78
N THR A 111 10.43 -2.81 11.85
CA THR A 111 10.79 -4.24 11.88
C THR A 111 11.44 -4.65 10.57
N ARG A 112 12.58 -5.34 10.68
CA ARG A 112 13.34 -5.85 9.52
C ARG A 112 13.69 -7.33 9.75
N PRO A 113 13.73 -8.14 8.70
CA PRO A 113 13.43 -7.80 7.32
C PRO A 113 11.93 -7.52 7.11
N LEU A 114 11.63 -6.69 6.13
CA LEU A 114 10.26 -6.39 5.70
C LEU A 114 10.12 -6.87 4.25
N TYR A 115 9.07 -7.63 3.98
CA TYR A 115 8.83 -8.23 2.66
C TYR A 115 7.68 -7.52 1.96
N ALA A 116 7.65 -7.61 0.64
CA ALA A 116 6.51 -7.19 -0.16
C ALA A 116 6.35 -8.14 -1.34
N HIS A 117 5.10 -8.45 -1.66
CA HIS A 117 4.73 -9.26 -2.80
C HIS A 117 4.21 -8.35 -3.91
N VAL A 118 4.67 -8.53 -5.13
CA VAL A 118 4.26 -7.70 -6.26
C VAL A 118 4.14 -8.54 -7.52
N LEU A 119 3.04 -8.34 -8.26
CA LEU A 119 2.85 -9.03 -9.54
C LEU A 119 3.95 -8.64 -10.53
N LYS A 120 4.39 -9.60 -11.33
CA LYS A 120 5.37 -9.36 -12.40
C LYS A 120 4.86 -8.38 -13.44
N THR A 121 3.55 -8.24 -13.56
CA THR A 121 2.90 -7.28 -14.47
C THR A 121 2.75 -5.88 -13.87
N ASN A 122 2.93 -5.73 -12.57
CA ASN A 122 2.79 -4.44 -11.89
C ASN A 122 4.13 -3.70 -11.83
N ILE A 123 4.54 -3.15 -12.97
CA ILE A 123 5.84 -2.48 -13.13
C ILE A 123 5.94 -1.24 -12.22
N GLY A 124 4.85 -0.50 -12.07
CA GLY A 124 4.83 0.70 -11.22
C GLY A 124 5.16 0.38 -9.77
N SER A 125 4.56 -0.66 -9.20
CA SER A 125 4.83 -1.08 -7.83
C SER A 125 6.25 -1.62 -7.67
N GLN A 126 6.75 -2.36 -8.66
CA GLN A 126 8.14 -2.83 -8.65
C GLN A 126 9.12 -1.67 -8.55
N ARG A 127 8.88 -0.60 -9.30
CA ARG A 127 9.72 0.61 -9.28
C ARG A 127 9.68 1.31 -7.93
N VAL A 128 8.48 1.45 -7.36
CA VAL A 128 8.31 2.08 -6.04
C VAL A 128 9.12 1.33 -5.00
N LEU A 129 8.98 0.01 -4.95
CA LEU A 129 9.67 -0.82 -3.96
C LEU A 129 11.19 -0.76 -4.15
N ALA A 130 11.67 -0.81 -5.39
CA ALA A 130 13.10 -0.69 -5.67
C ALA A 130 13.66 0.67 -5.25
N GLU A 131 12.94 1.75 -5.51
CA GLU A 131 13.36 3.12 -5.16
C GLU A 131 13.53 3.31 -3.65
N ILE A 132 12.74 2.61 -2.84
CA ILE A 132 12.82 2.74 -1.38
C ILE A 132 13.72 1.68 -0.73
N GLY A 133 14.44 0.89 -1.53
CA GLY A 133 15.51 0.02 -1.05
C GLY A 133 15.19 -1.46 -0.99
N PHE A 134 14.02 -1.89 -1.43
CA PHE A 134 13.71 -3.32 -1.51
C PHE A 134 14.54 -3.97 -2.62
N ILE A 135 15.01 -5.17 -2.37
CA ILE A 135 15.80 -5.95 -3.31
C ILE A 135 15.12 -7.30 -3.57
N PRO A 136 15.41 -7.95 -4.71
CA PRO A 136 14.84 -9.25 -5.00
C PRO A 136 15.16 -10.29 -3.93
N PHE A 137 14.16 -11.11 -3.59
CA PHE A 137 14.31 -12.17 -2.59
C PHE A 137 13.86 -13.53 -3.16
N ASP A 138 12.68 -13.58 -3.79
CA ASP A 138 12.10 -14.81 -4.30
C ASP A 138 11.15 -14.48 -5.45
N SER A 139 10.70 -15.48 -6.18
CA SER A 139 9.70 -15.30 -7.22
C SER A 139 9.01 -16.63 -7.54
N ASP A 140 7.79 -16.53 -8.03
CA ASP A 140 7.08 -17.65 -8.64
C ASP A 140 6.67 -17.24 -10.07
N SER A 141 5.73 -17.95 -10.69
CA SER A 141 5.31 -17.67 -12.06
C SER A 141 4.59 -16.33 -12.21
N GLU A 142 3.99 -15.80 -11.15
CA GLU A 142 3.11 -14.64 -11.20
C GLU A 142 3.65 -13.41 -10.46
N GLU A 143 4.41 -13.62 -9.38
CA GLU A 143 4.86 -12.50 -8.56
C GLU A 143 6.32 -12.58 -8.14
N PHE A 144 6.87 -11.41 -7.83
CA PHE A 144 8.14 -11.26 -7.14
C PHE A 144 7.90 -11.06 -5.65
N VAL A 145 8.80 -11.60 -4.84
CA VAL A 145 8.91 -11.24 -3.43
C VAL A 145 10.18 -10.42 -3.29
N VAL A 146 10.06 -9.25 -2.71
CA VAL A 146 11.20 -8.35 -2.48
C VAL A 146 11.34 -8.11 -0.99
N VAL A 147 12.54 -7.74 -0.55
CA VAL A 147 12.85 -7.61 0.88
C VAL A 147 13.63 -6.35 1.15
N LEU A 148 13.30 -5.69 2.26
CA LEU A 148 14.04 -4.57 2.81
C LEU A 148 14.69 -5.02 4.11
N ARG A 149 16.03 -4.95 4.18
CA ARG A 149 16.81 -5.43 5.32
C ARG A 149 17.42 -4.31 6.16
N GLN A 150 17.35 -3.09 5.67
CA GLN A 150 17.96 -1.94 6.35
C GLN A 150 16.95 -1.08 7.09
#